data_4eaa404524f844751b8f40e5dd009d16
#
_entry.id   4eaa404524f844751b8f40e5dd009d16
#
_cell.length_a   1.000
_cell.length_b   1.000
_cell.length_c   1.000
_cell.angle_alpha   90.00
_cell.angle_beta   90.00
_cell.angle_gamma   90.00
#
_symmetry.space_group_name_H-M   'P 1'
#
loop_
_entity.id
_entity.type
_entity.pdbx_description
1 polymer ?
#
loop_
_entity_poly.entity_id
_entity_poly.type
_entity_poly.pdbx_seq_one_letter_code
_entity_poly.pdbx_strand_id
1 'polypeptide(L)'
;MIGFGEEDYPSLLAECGDPPLALYFNASSPPAAVLEMRPCIAVVGTRDLSPYGRDWCRRLVLAMGEASVPPCIVSGLAFGADGIAHRTALECGLTTVGVMATGIEKVYPWQHTELAGEMVRTPGCAVVTDYPTGSAPVALNFIRRNRIIAGLSRATVVIESKTKGGSLITAKYACDYNRDVYALPGRADDVRSAGCNSLIRQRMADIVTDPEDLVERLGLGKTARRRKAGLETLLGRKYGADSPLIRLALVVKGRPGISLDEIVRETGWSWPEVQERAAILETDGYLETDLLRRCTIPAKIV
;
A
#
# COMPACT_ATOMS: atom_id res chain seq x y z
N MET A 1 -9.91 24.25 13.85
CA MET A 1 -8.85 24.01 14.85
C MET A 1 -9.46 23.17 15.96
N ILE A 2 -8.73 22.19 16.46
CA ILE A 2 -9.15 21.28 17.54
C ILE A 2 -8.12 21.39 18.65
N GLY A 3 -8.52 21.73 19.87
CA GLY A 3 -7.64 21.85 21.04
C GLY A 3 -7.43 20.51 21.74
N PHE A 4 -6.28 20.36 22.40
CA PHE A 4 -6.02 19.20 23.26
C PHE A 4 -7.05 19.16 24.41
N GLY A 5 -7.71 18.00 24.59
CA GLY A 5 -8.77 17.81 25.56
C GLY A 5 -10.18 18.11 25.05
N GLU A 6 -10.34 18.60 23.81
CA GLU A 6 -11.67 18.67 23.16
C GLU A 6 -12.11 17.27 22.71
N GLU A 7 -13.43 17.05 22.61
CA GLU A 7 -14.04 15.76 22.25
C GLU A 7 -13.57 15.21 20.91
N ASP A 8 -13.36 16.09 19.92
CA ASP A 8 -12.90 15.74 18.58
C ASP A 8 -11.37 15.55 18.47
N TYR A 9 -10.61 15.70 19.58
CA TYR A 9 -9.16 15.52 19.54
C TYR A 9 -8.81 14.03 19.42
N PRO A 10 -7.90 13.64 18.45
CA PRO A 10 -7.61 12.23 18.19
C PRO A 10 -7.14 11.49 19.44
N SER A 11 -7.85 10.44 19.82
CA SER A 11 -7.61 9.68 21.06
C SER A 11 -6.19 9.10 21.12
N LEU A 12 -5.74 8.46 20.02
CA LEU A 12 -4.38 7.91 19.92
C LEU A 12 -3.29 8.98 20.05
N LEU A 13 -3.52 10.18 19.52
CA LEU A 13 -2.57 11.28 19.62
C LEU A 13 -2.53 11.88 21.03
N ALA A 14 -3.67 11.90 21.72
CA ALA A 14 -3.77 12.36 23.10
C ALA A 14 -2.99 11.49 24.08
N GLU A 15 -2.82 10.20 23.79
CA GLU A 15 -2.05 9.23 24.59
C GLU A 15 -0.53 9.41 24.47
N CYS A 16 -0.04 10.19 23.49
CA CYS A 16 1.39 10.40 23.28
C CYS A 16 1.99 11.26 24.40
N GLY A 17 3.28 11.09 24.67
CA GLY A 17 3.99 11.86 25.71
C GLY A 17 4.13 13.36 25.40
N ASP A 18 3.96 13.76 24.13
CA ASP A 18 4.11 15.14 23.63
C ASP A 18 3.03 15.53 22.60
N PRO A 19 1.73 15.39 22.94
CA PRO A 19 0.65 15.70 22.03
C PRO A 19 0.67 17.20 21.66
N PRO A 20 0.32 17.61 20.43
CA PRO A 20 0.18 19.01 20.10
C PRO A 20 -0.99 19.63 20.85
N LEU A 21 -0.80 20.86 21.35
CA LEU A 21 -1.84 21.59 22.09
C LEU A 21 -3.06 21.94 21.21
N ALA A 22 -2.86 22.03 19.90
CA ALA A 22 -3.91 22.23 18.92
C ALA A 22 -3.53 21.63 17.57
N LEU A 23 -4.53 21.16 16.84
CA LEU A 23 -4.43 20.76 15.43
C LEU A 23 -5.27 21.70 14.56
N TYR A 24 -4.64 22.29 13.56
CA TYR A 24 -5.35 22.90 12.46
C TYR A 24 -5.77 21.80 11.49
N PHE A 25 -7.02 21.83 11.07
CA PHE A 25 -7.65 20.78 10.31
C PHE A 25 -8.35 21.37 9.08
N ASN A 26 -8.10 20.81 7.90
CA ASN A 26 -8.76 21.19 6.65
C ASN A 26 -9.29 19.95 5.95
N ALA A 27 -10.59 19.81 5.85
CA ALA A 27 -11.31 18.70 5.26
C ALA A 27 -12.74 19.08 4.93
N SER A 28 -13.40 18.27 4.10
CA SER A 28 -14.85 18.35 3.85
C SER A 28 -15.70 17.61 4.89
N SER A 29 -15.07 16.79 5.73
CA SER A 29 -15.72 15.98 6.79
C SER A 29 -15.31 16.45 8.19
N PRO A 30 -16.12 16.23 9.24
CA PRO A 30 -15.74 16.56 10.61
C PRO A 30 -14.57 15.68 11.09
N PRO A 31 -13.77 16.16 12.05
CA PRO A 31 -12.54 15.47 12.51
C PRO A 31 -12.76 14.04 12.98
N ALA A 32 -13.77 13.79 13.81
CA ALA A 32 -14.09 12.43 14.29
C ALA A 32 -14.37 11.45 13.14
N ALA A 33 -15.04 11.88 12.08
CA ALA A 33 -15.31 11.04 10.91
C ALA A 33 -14.04 10.66 10.12
N VAL A 34 -12.97 11.45 10.25
CA VAL A 34 -11.69 11.21 9.57
C VAL A 34 -10.74 10.37 10.43
N LEU A 35 -10.65 10.65 11.73
CA LEU A 35 -9.56 10.19 12.59
C LEU A 35 -9.96 9.08 13.58
N GLU A 36 -11.25 8.95 13.91
CA GLU A 36 -11.71 7.99 14.92
C GLU A 36 -12.49 6.80 14.35
N MET A 37 -13.11 6.95 13.17
CA MET A 37 -13.95 5.88 12.61
C MET A 37 -13.18 4.68 12.05
N ARG A 38 -11.87 4.81 11.80
CA ARG A 38 -11.05 3.76 11.16
C ARG A 38 -9.67 3.70 11.79
N PRO A 39 -9.04 2.51 11.81
CA PRO A 39 -7.65 2.43 12.24
C PRO A 39 -6.75 3.24 11.31
N CYS A 40 -5.95 4.13 11.87
CA CYS A 40 -4.96 4.91 11.12
C CYS A 40 -3.65 4.12 11.01
N ILE A 41 -3.09 4.05 9.80
CA ILE A 41 -1.80 3.39 9.51
C ILE A 41 -0.88 4.41 8.84
N ALA A 42 0.28 4.66 9.46
CA ALA A 42 1.30 5.50 8.86
C ALA A 42 2.06 4.75 7.75
N VAL A 43 2.22 5.35 6.59
CA VAL A 43 3.08 4.86 5.50
C VAL A 43 4.11 5.93 5.20
N VAL A 44 5.37 5.65 5.52
CA VAL A 44 6.47 6.62 5.41
C VAL A 44 7.68 6.02 4.69
N GLY A 45 8.56 6.88 4.19
CA GLY A 45 9.77 6.40 3.53
C GLY A 45 10.64 7.52 2.99
N THR A 46 11.60 7.15 2.16
CA THR A 46 12.48 8.10 1.49
C THR A 46 11.73 8.94 0.46
N ARG A 47 12.21 10.16 0.24
CA ARG A 47 11.73 11.04 -0.84
C ARG A 47 12.18 10.57 -2.23
N ASP A 48 13.23 9.75 -2.29
CA ASP A 48 13.84 9.19 -3.50
C ASP A 48 13.69 7.65 -3.49
N LEU A 49 12.46 7.20 -3.74
CA LEU A 49 12.15 5.76 -3.82
C LEU A 49 12.73 5.12 -5.08
N SER A 50 13.28 3.92 -4.91
CA SER A 50 13.60 3.04 -6.02
C SER A 50 12.33 2.55 -6.75
N PRO A 51 12.45 1.97 -7.96
CA PRO A 51 11.32 1.28 -8.60
C PRO A 51 10.71 0.18 -7.70
N TYR A 52 11.54 -0.56 -6.97
CA TYR A 52 11.13 -1.56 -5.99
C TYR A 52 10.29 -0.93 -4.87
N GLY A 53 10.78 0.15 -4.25
CA GLY A 53 10.05 0.84 -3.19
C GLY A 53 8.73 1.44 -3.66
N ARG A 54 8.66 1.98 -4.89
CA ARG A 54 7.41 2.50 -5.48
C ARG A 54 6.38 1.40 -5.68
N ASP A 55 6.79 0.27 -6.26
CA ASP A 55 5.92 -0.88 -6.48
C ASP A 55 5.37 -1.42 -5.16
N TRP A 56 6.24 -1.65 -4.18
CA TRP A 56 5.83 -2.15 -2.87
C TRP A 56 4.93 -1.18 -2.11
N CYS A 57 5.24 0.12 -2.11
CA CYS A 57 4.38 1.13 -1.50
C CYS A 57 2.95 1.07 -2.06
N ARG A 58 2.84 1.01 -3.39
CA ARG A 58 1.56 0.90 -4.08
C ARG A 58 0.84 -0.42 -3.73
N ARG A 59 1.52 -1.56 -3.81
CA ARG A 59 0.95 -2.88 -3.49
C ARG A 59 0.43 -2.96 -2.06
N LEU A 60 1.18 -2.45 -1.09
CA LEU A 60 0.79 -2.46 0.31
C LEU A 60 -0.47 -1.61 0.56
N VAL A 61 -0.54 -0.40 -0.01
CA VAL A 61 -1.72 0.46 0.13
C VAL A 61 -2.94 -0.14 -0.58
N LEU A 62 -2.77 -0.75 -1.76
CA LEU A 62 -3.85 -1.46 -2.47
C LEU A 62 -4.38 -2.64 -1.65
N ALA A 63 -3.49 -3.45 -1.04
CA ALA A 63 -3.89 -4.56 -0.18
C ALA A 63 -4.68 -4.07 1.06
N MET A 64 -4.26 -2.94 1.66
CA MET A 64 -5.01 -2.29 2.73
C MET A 64 -6.40 -1.81 2.27
N GLY A 65 -6.54 -1.38 1.00
CA GLY A 65 -7.83 -1.01 0.39
C GLY A 65 -8.78 -2.19 0.21
N GLU A 66 -8.23 -3.40 0.09
CA GLU A 66 -9.00 -4.65 -0.03
C GLU A 66 -9.30 -5.32 1.33
N ALA A 67 -8.83 -4.74 2.44
CA ALA A 67 -9.03 -5.26 3.79
C ALA A 67 -10.50 -5.21 4.23
N SER A 68 -10.91 -6.16 5.09
CA SER A 68 -12.27 -6.18 5.65
C SER A 68 -12.58 -4.92 6.48
N VAL A 69 -11.54 -4.35 7.10
CA VAL A 69 -11.59 -3.07 7.82
C VAL A 69 -10.58 -2.12 7.15
N PRO A 70 -10.98 -1.38 6.09
CA PRO A 70 -10.09 -0.48 5.39
C PRO A 70 -9.56 0.63 6.30
N PRO A 71 -8.24 0.85 6.41
CA PRO A 71 -7.68 1.87 7.30
C PRO A 71 -7.72 3.28 6.67
N CYS A 72 -7.42 4.27 7.50
CA CYS A 72 -7.01 5.59 7.05
C CYS A 72 -5.48 5.61 6.89
N ILE A 73 -4.97 6.03 5.74
CA ILE A 73 -3.54 6.16 5.49
C ILE A 73 -3.04 7.52 5.99
N VAL A 74 -2.07 7.51 6.89
CA VAL A 74 -1.47 8.74 7.43
C VAL A 74 -0.06 8.90 6.87
N SER A 75 0.28 10.07 6.35
CA SER A 75 1.63 10.36 5.87
C SER A 75 1.94 11.85 5.85
N GLY A 76 3.13 12.23 5.40
CA GLY A 76 3.64 13.58 5.56
C GLY A 76 3.54 14.49 4.33
N LEU A 77 2.85 14.12 3.27
CA LEU A 77 2.77 14.88 2.02
C LEU A 77 4.13 15.18 1.35
N ALA A 78 5.22 14.51 1.75
CA ALA A 78 6.53 14.67 1.10
C ALA A 78 6.57 13.96 -0.26
N PHE A 79 7.63 14.20 -1.04
CA PHE A 79 7.91 13.39 -2.22
C PHE A 79 8.15 11.92 -1.85
N GLY A 80 8.11 11.04 -2.85
CA GLY A 80 8.41 9.62 -2.70
C GLY A 80 7.30 8.84 -2.02
N ALA A 81 7.60 8.15 -0.91
CA ALA A 81 6.67 7.24 -0.24
C ALA A 81 5.35 7.91 0.13
N ASP A 82 5.41 9.10 0.73
CA ASP A 82 4.25 9.83 1.21
C ASP A 82 3.27 10.17 0.06
N GLY A 83 3.79 10.77 -1.01
CA GLY A 83 2.97 11.14 -2.16
C GLY A 83 2.37 9.92 -2.89
N ILE A 84 3.10 8.79 -2.96
CA ILE A 84 2.58 7.55 -3.54
C ILE A 84 1.49 6.96 -2.64
N ALA A 85 1.71 6.92 -1.33
CA ALA A 85 0.73 6.41 -0.38
C ALA A 85 -0.60 7.16 -0.46
N HIS A 86 -0.57 8.50 -0.47
CA HIS A 86 -1.77 9.32 -0.59
C HIS A 86 -2.50 9.12 -1.92
N ARG A 87 -1.78 9.17 -3.07
CA ARG A 87 -2.40 8.95 -4.38
C ARG A 87 -3.03 7.57 -4.49
N THR A 88 -2.30 6.53 -4.07
CA THR A 88 -2.84 5.16 -4.12
C THR A 88 -4.03 4.99 -3.18
N ALA A 89 -4.03 5.63 -2.01
CA ALA A 89 -5.18 5.62 -1.11
C ALA A 89 -6.42 6.23 -1.79
N LEU A 90 -6.30 7.40 -2.41
CA LEU A 90 -7.39 8.03 -3.17
C LEU A 90 -7.86 7.16 -4.34
N GLU A 91 -6.93 6.60 -5.13
CA GLU A 91 -7.22 5.71 -6.26
C GLU A 91 -8.04 4.47 -5.88
N CYS A 92 -7.81 3.90 -4.69
CA CYS A 92 -8.54 2.71 -4.22
C CYS A 92 -9.67 3.02 -3.22
N GLY A 93 -10.01 4.29 -3.04
CA GLY A 93 -11.12 4.72 -2.18
C GLY A 93 -10.86 4.63 -0.68
N LEU A 94 -9.59 4.54 -0.26
CA LEU A 94 -9.20 4.69 1.13
C LEU A 94 -9.25 6.15 1.57
N THR A 95 -9.55 6.37 2.84
CA THR A 95 -9.35 7.68 3.46
C THR A 95 -7.87 7.94 3.70
N THR A 96 -7.46 9.21 3.68
CA THR A 96 -6.05 9.55 3.91
C THR A 96 -5.88 10.91 4.56
N VAL A 97 -4.90 11.02 5.47
CA VAL A 97 -4.57 12.23 6.23
C VAL A 97 -3.13 12.65 5.96
N GLY A 98 -2.98 13.84 5.39
CA GLY A 98 -1.70 14.48 5.16
C GLY A 98 -1.30 15.37 6.33
N VAL A 99 -0.25 15.01 7.06
CA VAL A 99 0.29 15.85 8.14
C VAL A 99 1.31 16.81 7.54
N MET A 100 1.12 18.11 7.74
CA MET A 100 2.01 19.14 7.19
C MET A 100 3.00 19.67 8.24
N ALA A 101 4.11 20.25 7.78
CA ALA A 101 5.14 20.88 8.61
C ALA A 101 5.18 22.40 8.44
N THR A 102 4.09 22.96 7.92
CA THR A 102 3.86 24.38 7.59
C THR A 102 2.50 24.79 8.10
N GLY A 103 2.16 26.07 8.05
CA GLY A 103 0.79 26.52 8.27
C GLY A 103 -0.18 25.85 7.29
N ILE A 104 -1.46 25.72 7.71
CA ILE A 104 -2.49 24.98 6.98
C ILE A 104 -2.76 25.50 5.56
N GLU A 105 -2.46 26.75 5.31
CA GLU A 105 -2.64 27.45 4.02
C GLU A 105 -1.52 27.18 3.02
N LYS A 106 -0.38 26.60 3.47
CA LYS A 106 0.83 26.49 2.65
C LYS A 106 1.28 25.03 2.50
N VAL A 107 0.88 24.39 1.41
CA VAL A 107 1.33 23.02 1.09
C VAL A 107 2.81 23.03 0.69
N TYR A 108 3.58 22.12 1.30
CA TYR A 108 4.97 21.87 0.94
C TYR A 108 5.25 20.36 0.82
N PRO A 109 5.84 19.89 -0.30
CA PRO A 109 6.28 20.67 -1.47
C PRO A 109 5.08 21.21 -2.29
N TRP A 110 5.24 22.33 -2.95
CA TRP A 110 4.17 23.00 -3.71
C TRP A 110 3.57 22.12 -4.82
N GLN A 111 4.37 21.19 -5.37
CA GLN A 111 3.92 20.20 -6.37
C GLN A 111 2.83 19.25 -5.84
N HIS A 112 2.65 19.16 -4.54
CA HIS A 112 1.57 18.39 -3.91
C HIS A 112 0.35 19.25 -3.54
N THR A 113 0.28 20.50 -4.00
CA THR A 113 -0.90 21.38 -3.74
C THR A 113 -2.18 20.78 -4.33
N GLU A 114 -2.12 20.22 -5.54
CA GLU A 114 -3.27 19.58 -6.17
C GLU A 114 -3.71 18.34 -5.40
N LEU A 115 -2.77 17.48 -5.01
CA LEU A 115 -3.02 16.29 -4.18
C LEU A 115 -3.67 16.66 -2.84
N ALA A 116 -3.13 17.67 -2.14
CA ALA A 116 -3.70 18.14 -0.89
C ALA A 116 -5.11 18.72 -1.09
N GLY A 117 -5.35 19.44 -2.18
CA GLY A 117 -6.66 19.96 -2.55
C GLY A 117 -7.67 18.84 -2.86
N GLU A 118 -7.26 17.77 -3.52
CA GLU A 118 -8.07 16.58 -3.76
C GLU A 118 -8.44 15.90 -2.44
N MET A 119 -7.46 15.69 -1.55
CA MET A 119 -7.70 15.12 -0.22
C MET A 119 -8.75 15.93 0.56
N VAL A 120 -8.62 17.28 0.61
CA VAL A 120 -9.57 18.14 1.33
C VAL A 120 -10.99 18.02 0.77
N ARG A 121 -11.16 17.84 -0.54
CA ARG A 121 -12.48 17.67 -1.18
C ARG A 121 -13.06 16.26 -1.03
N THR A 122 -12.21 15.26 -0.79
CA THR A 122 -12.64 13.86 -0.66
C THR A 122 -13.17 13.58 0.75
N PRO A 123 -14.42 13.12 0.90
CA PRO A 123 -14.98 12.79 2.20
C PRO A 123 -14.12 11.78 2.97
N GLY A 124 -13.91 12.04 4.27
CA GLY A 124 -13.08 11.19 5.13
C GLY A 124 -11.57 11.40 4.96
N CYS A 125 -11.12 12.31 4.09
CA CYS A 125 -9.73 12.71 3.97
C CYS A 125 -9.49 14.12 4.53
N ALA A 126 -8.23 14.40 4.94
CA ALA A 126 -7.87 15.70 5.50
C ALA A 126 -6.40 16.05 5.28
N VAL A 127 -6.08 17.32 5.45
CA VAL A 127 -4.73 17.79 5.80
C VAL A 127 -4.76 18.43 7.18
N VAL A 128 -3.72 18.13 7.98
CA VAL A 128 -3.62 18.59 9.37
C VAL A 128 -2.22 19.13 9.65
N THR A 129 -2.12 20.04 10.62
CA THR A 129 -0.84 20.57 11.10
C THR A 129 -0.98 21.10 12.53
N ASP A 130 0.12 21.11 13.29
CA ASP A 130 0.22 21.80 14.59
C ASP A 130 0.87 23.19 14.48
N TYR A 131 1.17 23.64 13.24
CA TYR A 131 1.78 24.93 12.98
C TYR A 131 0.74 26.00 12.66
N PRO A 132 0.80 27.19 13.30
CA PRO A 132 -0.12 28.29 13.01
C PRO A 132 0.08 28.81 11.59
N THR A 133 -0.95 29.48 11.09
CA THR A 133 -0.94 30.18 9.80
C THR A 133 0.28 31.09 9.69
N GLY A 134 0.92 31.14 8.51
CA GLY A 134 2.15 31.88 8.27
C GLY A 134 3.43 31.11 8.54
N SER A 135 3.36 29.90 9.12
CA SER A 135 4.55 29.09 9.42
C SER A 135 5.29 28.65 8.15
N ALA A 136 6.58 28.98 8.07
CA ALA A 136 7.43 28.64 6.94
C ALA A 136 7.93 27.16 7.00
N PRO A 137 8.30 26.56 5.85
CA PRO A 137 8.86 25.20 5.77
C PRO A 137 10.33 25.21 6.23
N VAL A 138 10.56 25.09 7.53
CA VAL A 138 11.92 24.96 8.11
C VAL A 138 12.25 23.50 8.43
N ALA A 139 13.51 23.11 8.30
CA ALA A 139 13.94 21.70 8.44
C ALA A 139 13.49 21.05 9.75
N LEU A 140 13.57 21.79 10.86
CA LEU A 140 13.20 21.30 12.19
C LEU A 140 11.70 20.94 12.28
N ASN A 141 10.84 21.68 11.57
CA ASN A 141 9.39 21.41 11.57
C ASN A 141 9.05 20.04 10.96
N PHE A 142 9.78 19.64 9.91
CA PHE A 142 9.58 18.31 9.30
C PHE A 142 9.96 17.18 10.27
N ILE A 143 10.99 17.39 11.09
CA ILE A 143 11.39 16.42 12.11
C ILE A 143 10.32 16.35 13.21
N ARG A 144 9.92 17.48 13.75
CA ARG A 144 8.94 17.57 14.85
C ARG A 144 7.54 17.09 14.43
N ARG A 145 7.11 17.40 13.20
CA ARG A 145 5.85 16.95 12.65
C ARG A 145 5.70 15.43 12.64
N ASN A 146 6.80 14.67 12.46
CA ASN A 146 6.76 13.22 12.34
C ASN A 146 6.18 12.54 13.59
N ARG A 147 6.24 13.16 14.77
CA ARG A 147 5.56 12.70 15.99
C ARG A 147 4.04 12.61 15.81
N ILE A 148 3.45 13.53 15.04
CA ILE A 148 2.01 13.55 14.78
C ILE A 148 1.63 12.41 13.83
N ILE A 149 2.46 12.12 12.81
CA ILE A 149 2.25 10.98 11.91
C ILE A 149 2.21 9.68 12.72
N ALA A 150 3.22 9.47 13.55
CA ALA A 150 3.31 8.30 14.43
C ALA A 150 2.16 8.27 15.46
N GLY A 151 1.87 9.41 16.11
CA GLY A 151 0.88 9.53 17.15
C GLY A 151 -0.58 9.34 16.70
N LEU A 152 -0.90 9.73 15.47
CA LEU A 152 -2.21 9.47 14.86
C LEU A 152 -2.39 8.00 14.47
N SER A 153 -1.33 7.21 14.41
CA SER A 153 -1.34 5.89 13.79
C SER A 153 -1.10 4.78 14.81
N ARG A 154 -1.85 3.68 14.69
CA ARG A 154 -1.65 2.48 15.51
C ARG A 154 -0.41 1.69 15.07
N ALA A 155 0.01 1.85 13.82
CA ALA A 155 1.20 1.22 13.27
C ALA A 155 1.86 2.11 12.21
N THR A 156 3.18 1.94 12.03
CA THR A 156 3.97 2.66 11.02
C THR A 156 4.68 1.68 10.09
N VAL A 157 4.46 1.83 8.78
CA VAL A 157 5.10 1.04 7.73
C VAL A 157 6.17 1.90 7.05
N VAL A 158 7.43 1.44 7.11
CA VAL A 158 8.58 2.11 6.49
C VAL A 158 8.96 1.40 5.19
N ILE A 159 8.83 2.10 4.05
CA ILE A 159 9.04 1.51 2.72
C ILE A 159 10.51 1.42 2.36
N GLU A 160 11.23 2.51 2.34
CA GLU A 160 12.68 2.61 2.14
C GLU A 160 13.22 3.75 3.00
N SER A 161 14.42 3.58 3.54
CA SER A 161 15.13 4.61 4.28
C SER A 161 16.63 4.39 4.24
N LYS A 162 17.39 5.46 4.04
CA LYS A 162 18.83 5.47 4.29
C LYS A 162 19.07 5.42 5.80
N THR A 163 20.30 5.09 6.24
CA THR A 163 20.68 4.98 7.66
C THR A 163 20.44 6.25 8.50
N LYS A 164 20.34 7.41 7.86
CA LYS A 164 20.03 8.71 8.50
C LYS A 164 18.77 9.34 7.87
N GLY A 165 17.83 8.52 7.42
CA GLY A 165 16.60 8.99 6.77
C GLY A 165 15.59 9.55 7.76
N GLY A 166 14.81 10.55 7.33
CA GLY A 166 13.76 11.18 8.16
C GLY A 166 12.64 10.21 8.57
N SER A 167 12.35 9.18 7.77
CA SER A 167 11.37 8.14 8.09
C SER A 167 11.76 7.27 9.29
N LEU A 168 13.07 7.14 9.61
CA LEU A 168 13.54 6.46 10.82
C LEU A 168 13.18 7.25 12.09
N ILE A 169 13.06 8.56 11.99
CA ILE A 169 12.59 9.41 13.10
C ILE A 169 11.12 9.12 13.39
N THR A 170 10.30 8.97 12.35
CA THR A 170 8.90 8.57 12.51
C THR A 170 8.79 7.18 13.14
N ALA A 171 9.60 6.21 12.67
CA ALA A 171 9.66 4.87 13.24
C ALA A 171 10.06 4.90 14.73
N LYS A 172 11.02 5.76 15.09
CA LYS A 172 11.42 5.94 16.50
C LYS A 172 10.27 6.49 17.33
N TYR A 173 9.59 7.55 16.88
CA TYR A 173 8.40 8.06 17.56
C TYR A 173 7.33 6.98 17.76
N ALA A 174 7.08 6.15 16.71
CA ALA A 174 6.13 5.04 16.81
C ALA A 174 6.54 4.06 17.94
N CYS A 175 7.82 3.65 18.01
CA CYS A 175 8.33 2.83 19.10
C CYS A 175 8.18 3.51 20.46
N ASP A 176 8.54 4.80 20.57
CA ASP A 176 8.46 5.59 21.81
C ASP A 176 7.00 5.72 22.31
N TYR A 177 6.03 5.69 21.40
CA TYR A 177 4.58 5.69 21.69
C TYR A 177 3.97 4.29 21.82
N ASN A 178 4.81 3.24 21.84
CA ASN A 178 4.38 1.85 21.92
C ASN A 178 3.41 1.44 20.79
N ARG A 179 3.72 1.87 19.56
CA ARG A 179 3.01 1.51 18.33
C ARG A 179 3.84 0.54 17.51
N ASP A 180 3.16 -0.34 16.78
CA ASP A 180 3.83 -1.32 15.92
C ASP A 180 4.60 -0.64 14.79
N VAL A 181 5.76 -1.17 14.48
CA VAL A 181 6.57 -0.71 13.34
C VAL A 181 6.83 -1.89 12.40
N TYR A 182 6.62 -1.67 11.12
CA TYR A 182 6.89 -2.61 10.04
C TYR A 182 7.87 -1.98 9.06
N ALA A 183 8.80 -2.77 8.53
CA ALA A 183 9.77 -2.26 7.57
C ALA A 183 9.89 -3.19 6.36
N LEU A 184 9.88 -2.60 5.16
CA LEU A 184 10.14 -3.32 3.93
C LEU A 184 11.63 -3.65 3.85
N PRO A 185 12.04 -4.93 3.78
CA PRO A 185 13.43 -5.30 3.61
C PRO A 185 13.89 -4.98 2.18
N GLY A 186 15.18 -4.84 2.01
CA GLY A 186 15.79 -4.75 0.70
C GLY A 186 17.17 -5.38 0.69
N ARG A 187 17.87 -5.27 -0.44
CA ARG A 187 19.20 -5.86 -0.59
C ARG A 187 20.15 -5.31 0.47
N ALA A 188 21.06 -6.16 0.96
CA ALA A 188 22.03 -5.78 2.00
C ALA A 188 22.99 -4.66 1.54
N ASP A 189 23.28 -4.59 0.23
CA ASP A 189 24.16 -3.61 -0.40
C ASP A 189 23.43 -2.36 -0.92
N ASP A 190 22.08 -2.28 -0.79
CA ASP A 190 21.32 -1.11 -1.21
C ASP A 190 21.23 -0.07 -0.09
N VAL A 191 21.82 1.09 -0.35
CA VAL A 191 21.81 2.24 0.57
C VAL A 191 20.40 2.72 0.94
N ARG A 192 19.42 2.59 0.01
CA ARG A 192 18.02 2.97 0.25
C ARG A 192 17.30 2.04 1.23
N SER A 193 17.75 0.79 1.31
CA SER A 193 17.17 -0.22 2.20
C SER A 193 17.90 -0.33 3.53
N ALA A 194 19.09 0.28 3.65
CA ALA A 194 19.96 0.12 4.81
C ALA A 194 19.31 0.54 6.14
N GLY A 195 18.46 1.57 6.15
CA GLY A 195 17.71 2.01 7.33
C GLY A 195 16.63 1.00 7.73
N CYS A 196 15.83 0.50 6.79
CA CYS A 196 14.82 -0.53 7.03
C CYS A 196 15.45 -1.83 7.53
N ASN A 197 16.52 -2.30 6.87
CA ASN A 197 17.26 -3.49 7.29
C ASN A 197 17.86 -3.32 8.72
N SER A 198 18.26 -2.09 9.08
CA SER A 198 18.75 -1.78 10.43
C SER A 198 17.63 -1.83 11.47
N LEU A 199 16.42 -1.29 11.19
CA LEU A 199 15.27 -1.40 12.09
C LEU A 199 14.92 -2.86 12.36
N ILE A 200 14.86 -3.69 11.30
CA ILE A 200 14.56 -5.13 11.40
C ILE A 200 15.65 -5.84 12.25
N ARG A 201 16.93 -5.61 11.93
CA ARG A 201 18.05 -6.19 12.66
C ARG A 201 18.04 -5.83 14.16
N GLN A 202 17.65 -4.61 14.50
CA GLN A 202 17.57 -4.11 15.88
C GLN A 202 16.27 -4.54 16.57
N ARG A 203 15.38 -5.27 15.90
CA ARG A 203 14.05 -5.67 16.41
C ARG A 203 13.16 -4.47 16.79
N MET A 204 13.40 -3.33 16.15
CA MET A 204 12.55 -2.14 16.25
C MET A 204 11.42 -2.14 15.23
N ALA A 205 11.49 -3.01 14.22
CA ALA A 205 10.44 -3.22 13.24
C ALA A 205 10.33 -4.70 12.86
N ASP A 206 9.12 -5.11 12.62
CA ASP A 206 8.83 -6.40 11.99
C ASP A 206 9.02 -6.31 10.48
N ILE A 207 9.48 -7.42 9.89
CA ILE A 207 9.72 -7.51 8.46
C ILE A 207 8.41 -7.58 7.67
N VAL A 208 8.33 -6.88 6.54
CA VAL A 208 7.25 -6.97 5.56
C VAL A 208 7.72 -7.79 4.37
N THR A 209 7.15 -8.97 4.16
CA THR A 209 7.49 -9.84 3.03
C THR A 209 6.31 -10.11 2.11
N ASP A 210 5.09 -9.85 2.59
CA ASP A 210 3.85 -10.08 1.86
C ASP A 210 2.79 -9.04 2.25
N PRO A 211 2.04 -8.46 1.29
CA PRO A 211 1.02 -7.46 1.57
C PRO A 211 -0.17 -7.98 2.34
N GLU A 212 -0.63 -9.20 2.06
CA GLU A 212 -1.79 -9.81 2.72
C GLU A 212 -1.44 -10.19 4.16
N ASP A 213 -0.24 -10.74 4.41
CA ASP A 213 0.28 -11.00 5.76
C ASP A 213 0.35 -9.70 6.58
N LEU A 214 0.84 -8.61 5.99
CA LEU A 214 0.85 -7.32 6.68
C LEU A 214 -0.56 -6.86 7.08
N VAL A 215 -1.55 -6.99 6.19
CA VAL A 215 -2.94 -6.63 6.47
C VAL A 215 -3.49 -7.42 7.65
N GLU A 216 -3.23 -8.73 7.72
CA GLU A 216 -3.65 -9.58 8.86
C GLU A 216 -2.94 -9.15 10.16
N ARG A 217 -1.63 -8.90 10.12
CA ARG A 217 -0.83 -8.46 11.28
C ARG A 217 -1.23 -7.07 11.78
N LEU A 218 -1.65 -6.19 10.89
CA LEU A 218 -2.24 -4.90 11.23
C LEU A 218 -3.65 -5.03 11.85
N GLY A 219 -4.22 -6.23 11.94
CA GLY A 219 -5.56 -6.46 12.47
C GLY A 219 -6.67 -5.83 11.62
N LEU A 220 -6.43 -5.66 10.30
CA LEU A 220 -7.41 -5.11 9.36
C LEU A 220 -8.36 -6.18 8.79
N GLY A 221 -8.26 -7.41 9.30
CA GLY A 221 -9.00 -8.57 8.81
C GLY A 221 -8.40 -9.13 7.51
N LYS A 222 -9.03 -10.17 6.98
CA LYS A 222 -8.57 -10.75 5.70
C LYS A 222 -8.85 -9.76 4.58
N THR A 223 -7.91 -9.65 3.66
CA THR A 223 -8.20 -9.03 2.37
C THR A 223 -9.39 -9.77 1.80
N ALA A 224 -10.45 -9.04 1.43
CA ALA A 224 -11.40 -9.59 0.49
C ALA A 224 -10.53 -10.00 -0.70
N ARG A 225 -10.17 -11.31 -0.78
CA ARG A 225 -9.60 -11.79 -2.02
C ARG A 225 -10.54 -11.25 -3.07
N ARG A 226 -10.14 -10.22 -3.80
CA ARG A 226 -10.58 -10.15 -5.17
C ARG A 226 -10.34 -11.59 -5.60
N ARG A 227 -11.39 -12.34 -5.81
CA ARG A 227 -11.31 -13.45 -6.73
C ARG A 227 -10.61 -12.79 -7.91
N LYS A 228 -9.31 -12.99 -8.06
CA LYS A 228 -8.62 -12.80 -9.33
C LYS A 228 -9.57 -13.51 -10.24
N ALA A 229 -10.22 -12.78 -11.15
CA ALA A 229 -11.29 -13.36 -11.95
C ALA A 229 -10.68 -14.67 -12.41
N GLY A 230 -11.23 -15.80 -11.90
CA GLY A 230 -10.46 -17.04 -11.95
C GLY A 230 -10.11 -17.22 -13.41
N LEU A 231 -9.03 -17.86 -13.77
CA LEU A 231 -8.59 -18.07 -15.15
C LEU A 231 -9.82 -18.32 -16.07
N GLU A 232 -10.78 -19.08 -15.58
CA GLU A 232 -12.08 -19.33 -16.19
C GLU A 232 -12.89 -18.04 -16.45
N THR A 233 -12.97 -17.14 -15.47
CA THR A 233 -13.70 -15.86 -15.64
C THR A 233 -12.97 -14.90 -16.57
N LEU A 234 -11.62 -14.87 -16.53
CA LEU A 234 -10.81 -14.06 -17.45
C LEU A 234 -10.95 -14.53 -18.88
N LEU A 235 -10.85 -15.83 -19.10
CA LEU A 235 -11.00 -16.46 -20.42
C LEU A 235 -12.44 -16.36 -20.92
N GLY A 236 -13.44 -16.54 -20.03
CA GLY A 236 -14.85 -16.40 -20.35
C GLY A 236 -15.23 -15.01 -20.85
N ARG A 237 -14.64 -13.96 -20.29
CA ARG A 237 -14.80 -12.57 -20.78
C ARG A 237 -14.19 -12.35 -22.17
N LYS A 238 -13.09 -13.03 -22.49
CA LYS A 238 -12.36 -12.84 -23.75
C LYS A 238 -12.90 -13.73 -24.88
N TYR A 239 -13.22 -14.99 -24.57
CA TYR A 239 -13.54 -16.01 -25.58
C TYR A 239 -14.99 -16.53 -25.50
N GLY A 240 -15.79 -16.06 -24.55
CA GLY A 240 -17.11 -16.58 -24.23
C GLY A 240 -17.07 -17.69 -23.17
N ALA A 241 -18.15 -17.79 -22.37
CA ALA A 241 -18.21 -18.68 -21.20
C ALA A 241 -18.05 -20.17 -21.54
N ASP A 242 -18.51 -20.60 -22.71
CA ASP A 242 -18.49 -22.00 -23.17
C ASP A 242 -17.29 -22.33 -24.07
N SER A 243 -16.30 -21.44 -24.15
CA SER A 243 -15.15 -21.63 -25.06
C SER A 243 -14.31 -22.84 -24.69
N PRO A 244 -13.96 -23.74 -25.65
CA PRO A 244 -13.07 -24.86 -25.41
C PRO A 244 -11.66 -24.45 -24.95
N LEU A 245 -11.25 -23.21 -25.17
CA LEU A 245 -10.00 -22.64 -24.66
C LEU A 245 -9.97 -22.62 -23.14
N ILE A 246 -11.10 -22.40 -22.48
CA ILE A 246 -11.23 -22.42 -21.02
C ILE A 246 -10.93 -23.84 -20.51
N ARG A 247 -11.51 -24.88 -21.13
CA ARG A 247 -11.28 -26.27 -20.75
C ARG A 247 -9.80 -26.65 -20.87
N LEU A 248 -9.13 -26.26 -21.96
CA LEU A 248 -7.70 -26.49 -22.12
C LEU A 248 -6.88 -25.80 -21.02
N ALA A 249 -7.15 -24.53 -20.77
CA ALA A 249 -6.44 -23.76 -19.74
C ALA A 249 -6.66 -24.33 -18.31
N LEU A 250 -7.84 -24.84 -18.00
CA LEU A 250 -8.14 -25.49 -16.72
C LEU A 250 -7.39 -26.83 -16.56
N VAL A 251 -7.27 -27.64 -17.63
CA VAL A 251 -6.46 -28.86 -17.62
C VAL A 251 -5.00 -28.53 -17.32
N VAL A 252 -4.43 -27.55 -18.02
CA VAL A 252 -3.04 -27.10 -17.78
C VAL A 252 -2.86 -26.52 -16.36
N LYS A 253 -3.85 -25.77 -15.87
CA LYS A 253 -3.82 -25.25 -14.48
C LYS A 253 -3.84 -26.36 -13.44
N GLY A 254 -4.61 -27.40 -13.66
CA GLY A 254 -4.68 -28.56 -12.76
C GLY A 254 -3.41 -29.43 -12.75
N ARG A 255 -2.64 -29.41 -13.85
CA ARG A 255 -1.40 -30.19 -14.02
C ARG A 255 -0.31 -29.36 -14.70
N PRO A 256 0.35 -28.44 -13.97
CA PRO A 256 1.43 -27.63 -14.53
C PRO A 256 2.57 -28.52 -15.10
N GLY A 257 2.98 -28.21 -16.31
CA GLY A 257 4.00 -28.99 -17.02
C GLY A 257 3.43 -30.20 -17.81
N ILE A 258 2.11 -30.29 -17.99
CA ILE A 258 1.45 -31.31 -18.83
C ILE A 258 1.88 -31.13 -20.29
N SER A 259 2.18 -32.21 -20.98
CA SER A 259 2.51 -32.19 -22.41
C SER A 259 1.25 -32.11 -23.30
N LEU A 260 1.44 -31.63 -24.54
CA LEU A 260 0.32 -31.58 -25.50
C LEU A 260 -0.26 -32.98 -25.77
N ASP A 261 0.56 -34.05 -25.78
CA ASP A 261 0.10 -35.43 -25.94
C ASP A 261 -0.78 -35.92 -24.78
N GLU A 262 -0.45 -35.47 -23.56
CA GLU A 262 -1.25 -35.79 -22.38
C GLU A 262 -2.57 -35.02 -22.39
N ILE A 263 -2.57 -33.75 -22.88
CA ILE A 263 -3.80 -32.98 -23.06
C ILE A 263 -4.74 -33.64 -24.06
N VAL A 264 -4.21 -34.15 -25.18
CA VAL A 264 -5.00 -34.95 -26.16
C VAL A 264 -5.70 -36.12 -25.47
N ARG A 265 -4.97 -36.88 -24.64
CA ARG A 265 -5.53 -38.02 -23.92
C ARG A 265 -6.57 -37.65 -22.88
N GLU A 266 -6.37 -36.53 -22.19
CA GLU A 266 -7.25 -36.11 -21.11
C GLU A 266 -8.53 -35.43 -21.63
N THR A 267 -8.43 -34.70 -22.73
CA THR A 267 -9.58 -33.97 -23.32
C THR A 267 -10.37 -34.80 -24.31
N GLY A 268 -9.75 -35.80 -24.93
CA GLY A 268 -10.31 -36.57 -26.06
C GLY A 268 -10.34 -35.81 -27.37
N TRP A 269 -9.68 -34.64 -27.45
CA TRP A 269 -9.56 -33.86 -28.67
C TRP A 269 -8.48 -34.40 -29.60
N SER A 270 -8.62 -34.11 -30.89
CA SER A 270 -7.59 -34.44 -31.86
C SER A 270 -6.32 -33.59 -31.65
N TRP A 271 -5.17 -34.08 -32.05
CA TRP A 271 -3.91 -33.36 -31.97
C TRP A 271 -3.94 -31.96 -32.62
N PRO A 272 -4.49 -31.78 -33.84
CA PRO A 272 -4.62 -30.44 -34.45
C PRO A 272 -5.45 -29.47 -33.58
N GLU A 273 -6.55 -29.93 -33.00
CA GLU A 273 -7.39 -29.09 -32.14
C GLU A 273 -6.68 -28.63 -30.88
N VAL A 274 -5.89 -29.53 -30.24
CA VAL A 274 -5.11 -29.17 -29.05
C VAL A 274 -4.02 -28.17 -29.42
N GLN A 275 -3.33 -28.38 -30.55
CA GLN A 275 -2.25 -27.51 -31.00
C GLN A 275 -2.78 -26.10 -31.35
N GLU A 276 -3.90 -26.01 -32.07
CA GLU A 276 -4.53 -24.73 -32.40
C GLU A 276 -4.93 -23.93 -31.15
N ARG A 277 -5.62 -24.59 -30.23
CA ARG A 277 -6.08 -23.95 -28.97
C ARG A 277 -4.91 -23.55 -28.07
N ALA A 278 -3.89 -24.35 -27.99
CA ALA A 278 -2.67 -24.01 -27.24
C ALA A 278 -1.97 -22.79 -27.85
N ALA A 279 -1.84 -22.73 -29.20
CA ALA A 279 -1.24 -21.60 -29.88
C ALA A 279 -2.03 -20.29 -29.69
N ILE A 280 -3.38 -20.35 -29.68
CA ILE A 280 -4.20 -19.19 -29.37
C ILE A 280 -3.94 -18.69 -27.94
N LEU A 281 -3.96 -19.57 -26.95
CA LEU A 281 -3.71 -19.20 -25.55
C LEU A 281 -2.27 -18.70 -25.33
N GLU A 282 -1.29 -19.25 -26.03
CA GLU A 282 0.10 -18.83 -25.97
C GLU A 282 0.31 -17.45 -26.60
N THR A 283 -0.27 -17.21 -27.79
CA THR A 283 -0.24 -15.91 -28.47
C THR A 283 -0.85 -14.81 -27.61
N ASP A 284 -1.92 -15.13 -26.90
CA ASP A 284 -2.63 -14.22 -26.00
C ASP A 284 -2.00 -14.13 -24.60
N GLY A 285 -0.93 -14.89 -24.34
CA GLY A 285 -0.15 -14.86 -23.11
C GLY A 285 -0.81 -15.56 -21.90
N TYR A 286 -1.80 -16.44 -22.15
CA TYR A 286 -2.46 -17.24 -21.11
C TYR A 286 -1.85 -18.63 -20.93
N LEU A 287 -0.90 -19.03 -21.80
CA LEU A 287 -0.19 -20.29 -21.75
C LEU A 287 1.27 -20.05 -22.13
N GLU A 288 2.18 -20.81 -21.55
CA GLU A 288 3.60 -20.88 -21.92
C GLU A 288 3.93 -22.33 -22.21
N THR A 289 4.66 -22.57 -23.33
CA THR A 289 5.12 -23.90 -23.73
C THR A 289 6.63 -23.94 -23.73
N ASP A 290 7.24 -24.90 -23.04
CA ASP A 290 8.69 -25.11 -23.00
C ASP A 290 9.20 -25.85 -24.25
N LEU A 291 10.52 -25.99 -24.36
CA LEU A 291 11.18 -26.73 -25.46
C LEU A 291 10.79 -28.21 -25.56
N LEU A 292 10.25 -28.77 -24.47
CA LEU A 292 9.77 -30.16 -24.42
C LEU A 292 8.25 -30.25 -24.63
N ARG A 293 7.63 -29.17 -25.12
CA ARG A 293 6.19 -29.03 -25.33
C ARG A 293 5.34 -29.26 -24.07
N ARG A 294 5.86 -28.85 -22.90
CA ARG A 294 5.11 -28.85 -21.64
C ARG A 294 4.46 -27.50 -21.45
N CYS A 295 3.19 -27.53 -21.11
CA CYS A 295 2.35 -26.36 -20.98
C CYS A 295 2.23 -25.91 -19.50
N THR A 296 2.33 -24.59 -19.26
CA THR A 296 2.09 -23.98 -17.95
C THR A 296 1.26 -22.71 -18.09
N ILE A 297 0.52 -22.36 -17.05
CA ILE A 297 -0.15 -21.06 -16.97
C ILE A 297 0.85 -20.06 -16.35
N PRO A 298 1.14 -18.90 -17.00
CA PRO A 298 2.04 -17.89 -16.46
C PRO A 298 1.64 -17.43 -15.06
N ALA A 299 2.60 -17.31 -14.13
CA ALA A 299 2.35 -16.92 -12.73
C ALA A 299 1.65 -15.56 -12.57
N LYS A 300 1.76 -14.67 -13.58
CA LYS A 300 1.05 -13.37 -13.60
C LYS A 300 -0.47 -13.50 -13.78
N ILE A 301 -0.97 -14.68 -14.16
CA ILE A 301 -2.38 -14.93 -14.49
C ILE A 301 -3.08 -15.77 -13.40
N VAL A 302 -2.29 -16.54 -12.62
CA VAL A 302 -2.83 -17.45 -11.57
C VAL A 302 -3.11 -16.70 -10.26
#